data_136ce340f52df54c18bff921290fd1ea
#
_entry.id   136ce340f52df54c18bff921290fd1ea
#
_cell.length_a   1.000
_cell.length_b   1.000
_cell.length_c   1.000
_cell.angle_alpha   90.00
_cell.angle_beta   90.00
_cell.angle_gamma   90.00
#
_symmetry.space_group_name_H-M   'P 1'
#
loop_
_entity.id
_entity.type
_entity.pdbx_description
1 polymer ?
#
loop_
_entity_poly.entity_id
_entity_poly.type
_entity_poly.pdbx_seq_one_letter_code
_entity_poly.pdbx_strand_id
1 'polypeptide(L)'
;NQLSRAFRLFFQNPEAFGHPNFKRKKDDRDSFTACNHVFTSGPTIYTTRDGIRMTKAGMIRAVFPRRPQNGWKLKRVTVEKARTGRYYAYVLYESLVQPPEPVLPVPERTLGLKYSLRHFYVDDQGNRADPPRWLKQSQEKLVHLQRRLNRMQPGSKNYEEAVLKYRLLHEHIANQRRDFLHKESRRIANA
;
A
#
# COMPACT_ATOMS: atom_id res chain seq x y z
N ASN A 1 -10.51 -20.15 4.97
CA ASN A 1 -10.02 -19.44 6.15
C ASN A 1 -8.52 -19.15 5.99
N GLN A 2 -8.07 -17.89 6.28
CA GLN A 2 -6.67 -17.49 6.13
C GLN A 2 -5.74 -18.27 7.08
N LEU A 3 -6.20 -18.57 8.29
CA LEU A 3 -5.45 -19.34 9.28
C LEU A 3 -5.21 -20.77 8.79
N SER A 4 -6.23 -21.44 8.29
CA SER A 4 -6.09 -22.81 7.75
C SER A 4 -5.11 -22.86 6.57
N ARG A 5 -5.10 -21.82 5.73
CA ARG A 5 -4.14 -21.71 4.63
C ARG A 5 -2.70 -21.51 5.16
N ALA A 6 -2.52 -20.68 6.17
CA ALA A 6 -1.20 -20.42 6.77
C ALA A 6 -0.61 -21.71 7.39
N PHE A 7 -1.42 -22.47 8.13
CA PHE A 7 -0.99 -23.77 8.67
C PHE A 7 -0.70 -24.78 7.57
N ARG A 8 -1.53 -24.84 6.52
CA ARG A 8 -1.26 -25.75 5.39
C ARG A 8 0.09 -25.44 4.73
N LEU A 9 0.41 -24.17 4.46
CA LEU A 9 1.69 -23.76 3.89
C LEU A 9 2.85 -24.12 4.82
N PHE A 10 2.71 -23.89 6.12
CA PHE A 10 3.70 -24.28 7.11
C PHE A 10 3.97 -25.78 7.10
N PHE A 11 2.91 -26.63 7.13
CA PHE A 11 3.09 -28.09 7.09
C PHE A 11 3.61 -28.63 5.75
N GLN A 12 3.33 -27.94 4.65
CA GLN A 12 3.87 -28.31 3.33
C GLN A 12 5.36 -28.01 3.18
N ASN A 13 5.81 -26.88 3.72
CA ASN A 13 7.22 -26.48 3.66
C ASN A 13 7.60 -25.60 4.88
N PRO A 14 7.97 -26.24 6.02
CA PRO A 14 8.31 -25.53 7.25
C PRO A 14 9.52 -24.60 7.13
N GLU A 15 10.46 -24.91 6.24
CA GLU A 15 11.68 -24.10 6.04
C GLU A 15 11.35 -22.80 5.31
N ALA A 16 10.45 -22.83 4.33
CA ALA A 16 10.05 -21.65 3.58
C ALA A 16 8.98 -20.82 4.29
N PHE A 17 8.08 -21.47 5.03
CA PHE A 17 6.97 -20.83 5.74
C PHE A 17 7.10 -21.09 7.24
N GLY A 18 7.48 -20.08 8.00
CA GLY A 18 7.55 -20.18 9.46
C GLY A 18 6.19 -20.48 10.09
N HIS A 19 6.19 -20.95 11.36
CA HIS A 19 4.96 -21.18 12.11
C HIS A 19 4.07 -19.92 12.14
N PRO A 20 2.77 -20.03 11.86
CA PRO A 20 1.86 -18.88 11.87
C PRO A 20 1.84 -18.20 13.25
N ASN A 21 2.12 -16.90 13.27
CA ASN A 21 2.10 -16.09 14.46
C ASN A 21 0.80 -15.29 14.58
N PHE A 22 0.30 -15.13 15.81
CA PHE A 22 -0.83 -14.25 16.08
C PHE A 22 -0.41 -12.78 15.93
N LYS A 23 -1.27 -11.98 15.31
CA LYS A 23 -1.13 -10.53 15.34
C LYS A 23 -1.26 -10.04 16.79
N ARG A 24 -0.30 -9.28 17.25
CA ARG A 24 -0.33 -8.69 18.58
C ARG A 24 -0.93 -7.30 18.50
N LYS A 25 -1.76 -6.92 19.48
CA LYS A 25 -2.36 -5.58 19.56
C LYS A 25 -1.30 -4.45 19.55
N LYS A 26 -0.12 -4.72 20.12
CA LYS A 26 1.01 -3.78 20.13
C LYS A 26 1.72 -3.57 18.79
N ASP A 27 1.45 -4.41 17.79
CA ASP A 27 2.09 -4.30 16.49
C ASP A 27 1.49 -3.15 15.63
N ASP A 28 0.46 -2.44 16.15
CA ASP A 28 -0.19 -1.27 15.53
C ASP A 28 -0.63 -1.50 14.07
N ARG A 29 -0.96 -2.75 13.72
CA ARG A 29 -1.42 -3.16 12.40
C ARG A 29 -2.86 -3.65 12.44
N ASP A 30 -3.75 -2.72 12.76
CA ASP A 30 -5.17 -3.00 12.81
C ASP A 30 -5.73 -3.08 11.39
N SER A 31 -6.00 -4.29 10.91
CA SER A 31 -6.62 -4.50 9.60
C SER A 31 -7.57 -5.69 9.62
N PHE A 32 -8.65 -5.59 8.86
CA PHE A 32 -9.54 -6.71 8.61
C PHE A 32 -9.89 -6.78 7.12
N THR A 33 -10.17 -8.00 6.66
CA THR A 33 -10.58 -8.24 5.27
C THR A 33 -11.96 -8.88 5.27
N ALA A 34 -12.86 -8.29 4.48
CA ALA A 34 -14.18 -8.83 4.21
C ALA A 34 -14.28 -9.27 2.74
N CYS A 35 -14.69 -10.51 2.51
CA CYS A 35 -14.95 -11.04 1.18
C CYS A 35 -16.37 -10.70 0.75
N ASN A 36 -16.54 -10.37 -0.52
CA ASN A 36 -17.86 -10.13 -1.08
C ASN A 36 -18.50 -11.45 -1.49
N HIS A 37 -19.70 -11.68 -1.00
CA HIS A 37 -20.56 -12.79 -1.40
C HIS A 37 -21.80 -12.21 -2.06
N VAL A 38 -22.20 -12.78 -3.18
CA VAL A 38 -23.40 -12.38 -3.90
C VAL A 38 -24.48 -13.40 -3.58
N PHE A 39 -25.52 -12.97 -2.87
CA PHE A 39 -26.72 -13.73 -2.56
C PHE A 39 -27.89 -13.31 -3.45
N THR A 40 -29.01 -13.99 -3.37
CA THR A 40 -30.25 -13.62 -4.06
C THR A 40 -30.72 -12.20 -3.67
N SER A 41 -30.43 -11.78 -2.42
CA SER A 41 -30.71 -10.43 -1.91
C SER A 41 -29.70 -9.37 -2.33
N GLY A 42 -28.65 -9.76 -3.07
CA GLY A 42 -27.60 -8.87 -3.56
C GLY A 42 -26.22 -9.10 -2.92
N PRO A 43 -25.25 -8.27 -3.28
CA PRO A 43 -23.87 -8.40 -2.79
C PRO A 43 -23.75 -7.92 -1.34
N THR A 44 -22.91 -8.60 -0.56
CA THR A 44 -22.62 -8.22 0.84
C THR A 44 -21.78 -6.96 0.97
N ILE A 45 -21.05 -6.61 -0.09
CA ILE A 45 -20.20 -5.42 -0.15
C ILE A 45 -20.36 -4.78 -1.52
N TYR A 46 -20.60 -3.48 -1.55
CA TYR A 46 -20.58 -2.69 -2.78
C TYR A 46 -20.07 -1.28 -2.55
N THR A 47 -19.54 -0.68 -3.60
CA THR A 47 -19.07 0.71 -3.57
C THR A 47 -20.14 1.63 -4.13
N THR A 48 -20.29 2.78 -3.48
CA THR A 48 -21.15 3.88 -3.92
C THR A 48 -20.29 5.08 -4.33
N ARG A 49 -20.95 6.18 -4.72
CA ARG A 49 -20.24 7.44 -4.99
C ARG A 49 -19.45 7.93 -3.78
N ASP A 50 -20.00 7.76 -2.59
CA ASP A 50 -19.54 8.42 -1.37
C ASP A 50 -18.89 7.45 -0.38
N GLY A 51 -18.82 6.14 -0.72
CA GLY A 51 -18.27 5.19 0.24
C GLY A 51 -18.39 3.72 -0.15
N ILE A 52 -18.22 2.89 0.87
CA ILE A 52 -18.33 1.43 0.80
C ILE A 52 -19.45 1.00 1.74
N ARG A 53 -20.41 0.27 1.22
CA ARG A 53 -21.43 -0.41 2.04
C ARG A 53 -20.94 -1.82 2.35
N MET A 54 -20.98 -2.17 3.64
CA MET A 54 -20.67 -3.52 4.13
C MET A 54 -21.84 -3.99 5.01
N THR A 55 -22.29 -5.24 4.84
CA THR A 55 -23.48 -5.76 5.53
C THR A 55 -23.43 -5.59 7.05
N LYS A 56 -22.26 -5.83 7.67
CA LYS A 56 -22.12 -5.72 9.14
C LYS A 56 -21.72 -4.33 9.64
N ALA A 57 -21.04 -3.52 8.80
CA ALA A 57 -20.51 -2.23 9.20
C ALA A 57 -21.34 -1.04 8.71
N GLY A 58 -22.37 -1.30 7.88
CA GLY A 58 -23.18 -0.24 7.30
C GLY A 58 -22.44 0.53 6.19
N MET A 59 -22.78 1.80 6.02
CA MET A 59 -22.16 2.69 5.05
C MET A 59 -20.94 3.38 5.67
N ILE A 60 -19.78 3.19 5.07
CA ILE A 60 -18.53 3.82 5.47
C ILE A 60 -18.16 4.84 4.39
N ARG A 61 -18.04 6.10 4.76
CA ARG A 61 -17.60 7.16 3.84
C ARG A 61 -16.16 6.90 3.40
N ALA A 62 -15.92 6.96 2.09
CA ALA A 62 -14.58 6.76 1.52
C ALA A 62 -14.40 7.60 0.24
N VAL A 63 -13.20 8.11 0.05
CA VAL A 63 -12.82 8.84 -1.17
C VAL A 63 -12.14 7.86 -2.12
N PHE A 64 -12.68 7.75 -3.34
CA PHE A 64 -12.12 6.92 -4.40
C PHE A 64 -11.42 7.80 -5.43
N PRO A 65 -10.08 7.81 -5.50
CA PRO A 65 -9.36 8.56 -6.52
C PRO A 65 -9.55 7.96 -7.92
N ARG A 66 -9.86 6.67 -7.97
CA ARG A 66 -10.15 5.92 -9.20
C ARG A 66 -11.37 5.03 -8.98
N ARG A 67 -12.18 4.90 -10.02
CA ARG A 67 -13.32 3.98 -10.02
C ARG A 67 -13.01 2.77 -10.87
N PRO A 68 -13.56 1.60 -10.51
CA PRO A 68 -13.47 0.43 -11.36
C PRO A 68 -14.16 0.71 -12.70
N GLN A 69 -13.69 0.07 -13.74
CA GLN A 69 -14.38 0.08 -15.04
C GLN A 69 -15.67 -0.73 -14.97
N ASN A 70 -16.59 -0.45 -15.87
CA ASN A 70 -17.83 -1.19 -15.98
C ASN A 70 -17.54 -2.69 -16.21
N GLY A 71 -18.30 -3.54 -15.54
CA GLY A 71 -18.13 -5.01 -15.62
C GLY A 71 -17.14 -5.60 -14.62
N TRP A 72 -16.37 -4.79 -13.90
CA TRP A 72 -15.47 -5.32 -12.87
C TRP A 72 -16.26 -5.76 -11.63
N LYS A 73 -15.94 -6.96 -11.12
CA LYS A 73 -16.61 -7.57 -9.97
C LYS A 73 -15.81 -7.34 -8.70
N LEU A 74 -16.43 -6.73 -7.68
CA LEU A 74 -15.80 -6.56 -6.37
C LEU A 74 -15.67 -7.92 -5.67
N LYS A 75 -14.45 -8.30 -5.27
CA LYS A 75 -14.15 -9.57 -4.60
C LYS A 75 -13.98 -9.42 -3.11
N ARG A 76 -13.24 -8.41 -2.67
CA ARG A 76 -12.97 -8.20 -1.24
C ARG A 76 -12.56 -6.76 -0.96
N VAL A 77 -12.75 -6.36 0.29
CA VAL A 77 -12.27 -5.09 0.83
C VAL A 77 -11.41 -5.39 2.05
N THR A 78 -10.22 -4.82 2.09
CA THR A 78 -9.37 -4.82 3.29
C THR A 78 -9.34 -3.41 3.84
N VAL A 79 -9.75 -3.24 5.09
CA VAL A 79 -9.67 -1.96 5.80
C VAL A 79 -8.49 -2.03 6.77
N GLU A 80 -7.64 -1.03 6.73
CA GLU A 80 -6.46 -0.90 7.57
C GLU A 80 -6.46 0.45 8.26
N LYS A 81 -6.15 0.44 9.57
CA LYS A 81 -5.86 1.64 10.33
C LYS A 81 -4.35 1.85 10.33
N ALA A 82 -3.90 2.94 9.72
CA ALA A 82 -2.49 3.31 9.74
C ALA A 82 -2.06 3.80 11.12
N ARG A 83 -0.77 3.76 11.40
CA ARG A 83 -0.17 4.29 12.66
C ARG A 83 -0.39 5.78 12.87
N THR A 84 -0.78 6.51 11.84
CA THR A 84 -1.16 7.93 11.86
C THR A 84 -2.62 8.14 12.25
N GLY A 85 -3.38 7.07 12.54
CA GLY A 85 -4.81 7.10 12.84
C GLY A 85 -5.72 7.20 11.61
N ARG A 86 -5.17 7.31 10.41
CA ARG A 86 -5.92 7.31 9.15
C ARG A 86 -6.38 5.91 8.80
N TYR A 87 -7.52 5.81 8.13
CA TYR A 87 -8.06 4.55 7.61
C TYR A 87 -7.89 4.50 6.10
N TYR A 88 -7.47 3.34 5.61
CA TYR A 88 -7.34 3.04 4.18
C TYR A 88 -8.18 1.81 3.84
N ALA A 89 -8.84 1.85 2.69
CA ALA A 89 -9.58 0.72 2.15
C ALA A 89 -8.92 0.25 0.84
N TYR A 90 -8.49 -0.99 0.83
CA TYR A 90 -7.98 -1.67 -0.36
C TYR A 90 -9.10 -2.50 -0.97
N VAL A 91 -9.59 -2.09 -2.12
CA VAL A 91 -10.70 -2.76 -2.80
C VAL A 91 -10.16 -3.59 -3.94
N LEU A 92 -10.38 -4.90 -3.89
CA LEU A 92 -9.98 -5.82 -4.94
C LEU A 92 -11.15 -6.07 -5.88
N TYR A 93 -10.93 -5.81 -7.16
CA TYR A 93 -11.84 -6.12 -8.23
C TYR A 93 -11.26 -7.23 -9.13
N GLU A 94 -12.13 -8.04 -9.67
CA GLU A 94 -11.82 -8.99 -10.75
C GLU A 94 -12.28 -8.39 -12.07
N SER A 95 -11.35 -8.29 -13.02
CA SER A 95 -11.64 -7.91 -14.39
C SER A 95 -11.97 -9.15 -15.22
N LEU A 96 -12.95 -9.06 -16.07
CA LEU A 96 -13.25 -10.07 -17.09
C LEU A 96 -12.42 -9.88 -18.36
N VAL A 97 -11.69 -8.74 -18.45
CA VAL A 97 -10.80 -8.48 -19.59
C VAL A 97 -9.58 -9.38 -19.46
N GLN A 98 -9.37 -10.22 -20.44
CA GLN A 98 -8.15 -11.01 -20.52
C GLN A 98 -6.92 -10.09 -20.62
N PRO A 99 -5.82 -10.38 -19.92
CA PRO A 99 -4.59 -9.63 -20.12
C PRO A 99 -4.16 -9.80 -21.59
N PRO A 100 -3.54 -8.77 -22.19
CA PRO A 100 -3.00 -8.90 -23.54
C PRO A 100 -1.99 -10.05 -23.58
N GLU A 101 -1.93 -10.74 -24.71
CA GLU A 101 -0.92 -11.77 -24.89
C GLU A 101 0.50 -11.18 -24.75
N PRO A 102 1.42 -11.94 -24.13
CA PRO A 102 2.80 -11.51 -24.03
C PRO A 102 3.39 -11.28 -25.43
N VAL A 103 3.86 -10.08 -25.68
CA VAL A 103 4.55 -9.76 -26.93
C VAL A 103 6.02 -10.12 -26.77
N LEU A 104 6.59 -10.83 -27.74
CA LEU A 104 8.04 -11.09 -27.74
C LEU A 104 8.80 -9.77 -27.85
N PRO A 105 9.87 -9.59 -27.07
CA PRO A 105 10.67 -8.38 -27.13
C PRO A 105 11.33 -8.27 -28.52
N VAL A 106 11.19 -7.10 -29.13
CA VAL A 106 11.88 -6.74 -30.37
C VAL A 106 12.85 -5.60 -30.07
N PRO A 107 14.05 -5.59 -30.66
CA PRO A 107 15.10 -4.61 -30.34
C PRO A 107 14.60 -3.16 -30.44
N GLU A 108 13.80 -2.85 -31.47
CA GLU A 108 13.30 -1.50 -31.74
C GLU A 108 12.25 -0.99 -30.72
N ARG A 109 11.70 -1.91 -29.91
CA ARG A 109 10.71 -1.63 -28.85
C ARG A 109 11.20 -2.04 -27.47
N THR A 110 12.51 -2.20 -27.32
CA THR A 110 13.11 -2.60 -26.03
C THR A 110 13.90 -1.43 -25.47
N LEU A 111 13.55 -1.04 -24.25
CA LEU A 111 14.27 0.01 -23.51
C LEU A 111 15.26 -0.63 -22.54
N GLY A 112 16.55 -0.35 -22.74
CA GLY A 112 17.61 -0.76 -21.82
C GLY A 112 17.69 0.15 -20.60
N LEU A 113 17.61 -0.40 -19.38
CA LEU A 113 17.69 0.37 -18.15
C LEU A 113 18.84 -0.13 -17.29
N LYS A 114 19.71 0.80 -16.83
CA LYS A 114 20.78 0.52 -15.88
C LYS A 114 20.53 1.24 -14.56
N TYR A 115 20.47 0.48 -13.46
CA TYR A 115 20.44 1.06 -12.12
C TYR A 115 21.77 1.75 -11.80
N SER A 116 21.71 2.90 -11.12
CA SER A 116 22.88 3.66 -10.72
C SER A 116 22.75 4.16 -9.27
N LEU A 117 23.86 4.26 -8.56
CA LEU A 117 23.92 4.85 -7.23
C LEU A 117 23.76 6.38 -7.24
N ARG A 118 24.14 7.03 -8.34
CA ARG A 118 23.99 8.50 -8.51
C ARG A 118 22.61 8.86 -8.99
N HIS A 119 22.10 8.12 -9.96
CA HIS A 119 20.80 8.29 -10.57
C HIS A 119 19.93 7.09 -10.25
N PHE A 120 18.62 7.23 -10.21
CA PHE A 120 17.73 6.10 -9.99
C PHE A 120 17.85 5.05 -11.10
N TYR A 121 17.92 5.52 -12.35
CA TYR A 121 18.33 4.74 -13.50
C TYR A 121 18.89 5.64 -14.61
N VAL A 122 19.55 5.01 -15.56
CA VAL A 122 19.96 5.60 -16.84
C VAL A 122 19.43 4.66 -17.92
N ASP A 123 18.78 5.19 -18.95
CA ASP A 123 18.35 4.41 -20.11
C ASP A 123 19.46 4.33 -21.18
N ASP A 124 19.21 3.53 -22.23
CA ASP A 124 20.12 3.34 -23.36
C ASP A 124 20.28 4.58 -24.23
N GLN A 125 19.37 5.55 -24.14
CA GLN A 125 19.43 6.86 -24.81
C GLN A 125 20.19 7.92 -23.99
N GLY A 126 20.66 7.56 -22.77
CA GLY A 126 21.36 8.47 -21.85
C GLY A 126 20.43 9.32 -20.99
N ASN A 127 19.10 9.14 -21.07
CA ASN A 127 18.20 9.81 -20.14
C ASN A 127 18.34 9.22 -18.73
N ARG A 128 18.13 10.05 -17.74
CA ARG A 128 18.30 9.65 -16.34
C ARG A 128 17.17 10.18 -15.48
N ALA A 129 16.85 9.44 -14.44
CA ALA A 129 15.94 9.88 -13.39
C ALA A 129 16.72 10.14 -12.11
N ASP A 130 16.57 11.34 -11.54
CA ASP A 130 17.22 11.72 -10.30
C ASP A 130 16.20 11.68 -9.16
N PRO A 131 16.34 10.73 -8.21
CA PRO A 131 15.42 10.65 -7.10
C PRO A 131 15.68 11.83 -6.15
N PRO A 132 14.66 12.63 -5.86
CA PRO A 132 14.77 13.62 -4.81
C PRO A 132 15.10 12.92 -3.48
N ARG A 133 16.10 13.43 -2.77
CA ARG A 133 16.58 12.81 -1.52
C ARG A 133 15.70 13.24 -0.33
N TRP A 134 14.39 12.94 -0.38
CA TRP A 134 13.42 13.37 0.64
C TRP A 134 13.80 12.99 2.07
N LEU A 135 14.37 11.80 2.28
CA LEU A 135 14.84 11.39 3.60
C LEU A 135 15.94 12.32 4.09
N LYS A 136 16.93 12.64 3.24
CA LYS A 136 18.02 13.56 3.58
C LYS A 136 17.50 14.96 3.87
N GLN A 137 16.56 15.46 3.05
CA GLN A 137 15.92 16.76 3.25
C GLN A 137 15.12 16.85 4.56
N SER A 138 14.55 15.73 5.00
CA SER A 138 13.75 15.66 6.22
C SER A 138 14.54 15.18 7.44
N GLN A 139 15.83 14.85 7.29
CA GLN A 139 16.63 14.21 8.32
C GLN A 139 16.75 15.06 9.59
N GLU A 140 16.99 16.35 9.45
CA GLU A 140 17.11 17.26 10.60
C GLU A 140 15.81 17.33 11.39
N LYS A 141 14.66 17.43 10.70
CA LYS A 141 13.33 17.41 11.32
C LYS A 141 13.07 16.08 12.05
N LEU A 142 13.45 14.95 11.45
CA LEU A 142 13.30 13.64 12.07
C LEU A 142 14.16 13.53 13.34
N VAL A 143 15.44 13.92 13.27
CA VAL A 143 16.35 13.90 14.42
C VAL A 143 15.84 14.83 15.54
N HIS A 144 15.36 16.02 15.19
CA HIS A 144 14.79 16.95 16.17
C HIS A 144 13.57 16.33 16.89
N LEU A 145 12.62 15.76 16.13
CA LEU A 145 11.44 15.11 16.70
C LEU A 145 11.82 13.90 17.56
N GLN A 146 12.78 13.10 17.12
CA GLN A 146 13.24 11.93 17.87
C GLN A 146 13.92 12.32 19.19
N ARG A 147 14.79 13.35 19.18
CA ARG A 147 15.42 13.89 20.40
C ARG A 147 14.36 14.44 21.36
N ARG A 148 13.33 15.11 20.83
CA ARG A 148 12.21 15.59 21.64
C ARG A 148 11.45 14.44 22.28
N LEU A 149 11.12 13.37 21.51
CA LEU A 149 10.44 12.18 22.03
C LEU A 149 11.21 11.49 23.17
N ASN A 150 12.54 11.37 23.01
CA ASN A 150 13.39 10.72 24.02
C ASN A 150 13.44 11.48 25.36
N ARG A 151 13.09 12.76 25.39
CA ARG A 151 13.03 13.58 26.61
C ARG A 151 11.65 13.64 27.25
N MET A 152 10.62 13.10 26.57
CA MET A 152 9.24 13.13 27.04
C MET A 152 8.89 11.87 27.79
N GLN A 153 7.98 11.99 28.75
CA GLN A 153 7.44 10.86 29.47
C GLN A 153 6.51 10.05 28.54
N PRO A 154 6.83 8.77 28.29
CA PRO A 154 5.95 7.90 27.48
C PRO A 154 4.54 7.82 28.06
N GLY A 155 3.52 7.86 27.18
CA GLY A 155 2.12 7.80 27.59
C GLY A 155 1.52 9.15 28.02
N SER A 156 2.30 10.23 28.10
CA SER A 156 1.74 11.57 28.32
C SER A 156 1.07 12.08 27.03
N LYS A 157 0.07 12.96 27.17
CA LYS A 157 -0.61 13.59 26.02
C LYS A 157 0.36 14.26 25.07
N ASN A 158 1.33 14.99 25.61
CA ASN A 158 2.35 15.67 24.80
C ASN A 158 3.25 14.68 24.06
N TYR A 159 3.58 13.54 24.67
CA TYR A 159 4.32 12.45 24.03
C TYR A 159 3.54 11.88 22.85
N GLU A 160 2.24 11.57 23.01
CA GLU A 160 1.38 11.02 21.96
C GLU A 160 1.26 11.99 20.78
N GLU A 161 1.10 13.29 21.02
CA GLU A 161 1.10 14.31 19.97
C GLU A 161 2.44 14.38 19.22
N ALA A 162 3.55 14.27 19.93
CA ALA A 162 4.88 14.27 19.32
C ALA A 162 5.12 13.00 18.49
N VAL A 163 4.69 11.83 18.99
CA VAL A 163 4.70 10.55 18.23
C VAL A 163 3.88 10.66 16.96
N LEU A 164 2.69 11.27 17.03
CA LEU A 164 1.86 11.47 15.84
C LEU A 164 2.57 12.34 14.80
N LYS A 165 3.18 13.46 15.21
CA LYS A 165 3.95 14.31 14.29
C LYS A 165 5.11 13.56 13.64
N TYR A 166 5.83 12.75 14.40
CA TYR A 166 6.91 11.91 13.89
C TYR A 166 6.40 10.87 12.87
N ARG A 167 5.31 10.18 13.18
CA ARG A 167 4.66 9.21 12.28
C ARG A 167 4.15 9.86 10.99
N LEU A 168 3.55 11.05 11.07
CA LEU A 168 3.07 11.80 9.91
C LEU A 168 4.22 12.23 8.99
N LEU A 169 5.36 12.62 9.54
CA LEU A 169 6.53 12.97 8.74
C LEU A 169 7.09 11.73 7.99
N HIS A 170 7.16 10.58 8.65
CA HIS A 170 7.54 9.31 8.00
C HIS A 170 6.56 8.90 6.90
N GLU A 171 5.26 9.01 7.14
CA GLU A 171 4.22 8.73 6.13
C GLU A 171 4.36 9.67 4.93
N HIS A 172 4.61 10.96 5.16
CA HIS A 172 4.84 11.93 4.10
C HIS A 172 6.03 11.55 3.21
N ILE A 173 7.17 11.21 3.81
CA ILE A 173 8.38 10.78 3.08
C ILE A 173 8.10 9.49 2.28
N ALA A 174 7.39 8.53 2.88
CA ALA A 174 7.03 7.28 2.20
C ALA A 174 6.09 7.52 1.01
N ASN A 175 5.14 8.45 1.15
CA ASN A 175 4.21 8.82 0.07
C ASN A 175 4.93 9.55 -1.08
N GLN A 176 5.86 10.46 -0.78
CA GLN A 176 6.69 11.12 -1.80
C GLN A 176 7.50 10.11 -2.62
N ARG A 177 8.11 9.11 -1.94
CA ARG A 177 8.83 8.02 -2.63
C ARG A 177 7.92 7.20 -3.53
N ARG A 178 6.73 6.84 -3.01
CA ARG A 178 5.75 6.05 -3.76
C ARG A 178 5.25 6.81 -4.99
N ASP A 179 4.95 8.10 -4.85
CA ASP A 179 4.52 8.94 -5.95
C ASP A 179 5.59 9.03 -7.05
N PHE A 180 6.85 9.24 -6.67
CA PHE A 180 7.97 9.22 -7.61
C PHE A 180 8.06 7.88 -8.36
N LEU A 181 8.05 6.75 -7.64
CA LEU A 181 8.13 5.42 -8.25
C LEU A 181 6.97 5.16 -9.22
N HIS A 182 5.75 5.60 -8.86
CA HIS A 182 4.60 5.46 -9.77
C HIS A 182 4.71 6.34 -11.01
N LYS A 183 5.25 7.54 -10.88
CA LYS A 183 5.47 8.44 -12.03
C LYS A 183 6.54 7.89 -12.96
N GLU A 184 7.67 7.44 -12.40
CA GLU A 184 8.76 6.88 -13.19
C GLU A 184 8.39 5.56 -13.85
N SER A 185 7.72 4.64 -13.14
CA SER A 185 7.25 3.39 -13.74
C SER A 185 6.28 3.63 -14.89
N ARG A 186 5.40 4.64 -14.76
CA ARG A 186 4.50 5.01 -15.86
C ARG A 186 5.25 5.65 -17.03
N ARG A 187 6.28 6.46 -16.76
CA ARG A 187 7.13 7.06 -17.81
C ARG A 187 7.82 5.98 -18.61
N ILE A 188 8.43 5.00 -17.93
CA ILE A 188 9.09 3.87 -18.56
C ILE A 188 8.10 3.02 -19.38
N ALA A 189 6.90 2.75 -18.83
CA ALA A 189 5.92 1.94 -19.52
C ALA A 189 5.29 2.63 -20.76
N ASN A 190 5.45 3.95 -20.90
CA ASN A 190 4.93 4.74 -22.03
C ASN A 190 6.04 5.14 -23.02
N ALA A 191 7.30 4.83 -22.73
CA ALA A 191 8.43 5.06 -23.62
C ALA A 191 8.53 3.94 -24.66
#